data_93399cf1c6a72129ef813fb4e6c99dc0
#
_entry.id   93399cf1c6a72129ef813fb4e6c99dc0
#
_cell.length_a   1.000
_cell.length_b   1.000
_cell.length_c   1.000
_cell.angle_alpha   90.00
_cell.angle_beta   90.00
_cell.angle_gamma   90.00
#
_symmetry.space_group_name_H-M   'P 1'
#
loop_
_entity.id
_entity.type
_entity.pdbx_description
1 polymer ?
#
loop_
_entity_poly.entity_id
_entity_poly.type
_entity_poly.pdbx_seq_one_letter_code
_entity_poly.pdbx_strand_id
1 'polypeptide(L)'
;MNLPIYIVSLKRDIERRNKINDVFHRLNINFDFFDAIDAKDPQNKEIIDKMRLSGVGAEMTDGEIACTLSHQLIYQDMIDKNIEWAVILEDDVIVNEKFKKFLQYFNLSEKDKLKHNNLYLLGGQKDYMIIRYWGKAFLVKLR
;
A
#
# COMPACT_ATOMS: atom_id res chain seq x y z
N MET A 1 -5.53 17.42 9.60
CA MET A 1 -4.30 16.74 9.11
C MET A 1 -4.77 15.73 8.09
N ASN A 2 -4.36 15.84 6.83
CA ASN A 2 -4.78 14.87 5.82
C ASN A 2 -4.01 13.57 6.02
N LEU A 3 -4.72 12.44 5.98
CA LEU A 3 -4.13 11.12 6.02
C LEU A 3 -3.38 10.87 4.71
N PRO A 4 -2.06 10.66 4.71
CA PRO A 4 -1.31 10.35 3.51
C PRO A 4 -1.82 9.06 2.87
N ILE A 5 -1.89 9.03 1.54
CA ILE A 5 -2.28 7.86 0.76
C ILE A 5 -1.13 7.54 -0.19
N TYR A 6 -0.53 6.37 -0.03
CA TYR A 6 0.47 5.83 -0.93
C TYR A 6 -0.17 4.78 -1.84
N ILE A 7 0.10 4.89 -3.13
CA ILE A 7 -0.30 3.86 -4.11
C ILE A 7 0.96 3.18 -4.64
N VAL A 8 1.14 1.93 -4.25
CA VAL A 8 2.26 1.10 -4.69
C VAL A 8 2.02 0.68 -6.12
N SER A 9 2.89 1.08 -7.02
CA SER A 9 2.77 0.78 -8.44
C SER A 9 4.12 0.71 -9.11
N LEU A 10 4.28 -0.22 -10.04
CA LEU A 10 5.46 -0.27 -10.89
C LEU A 10 5.52 0.99 -11.77
N LYS A 11 6.70 1.61 -11.83
CA LYS A 11 6.90 2.85 -12.61
C LYS A 11 6.56 2.68 -14.09
N ARG A 12 6.75 1.47 -14.62
CA ARG A 12 6.46 1.12 -16.02
C ARG A 12 4.98 0.86 -16.32
N ASP A 13 4.12 0.65 -15.30
CA ASP A 13 2.69 0.33 -15.47
C ASP A 13 1.86 1.60 -15.68
N ILE A 14 2.16 2.32 -16.77
CA ILE A 14 1.54 3.60 -17.11
C ILE A 14 0.01 3.49 -17.22
N GLU A 15 -0.49 2.40 -17.80
CA GLU A 15 -1.93 2.21 -17.95
C GLU A 15 -2.64 2.13 -16.59
N ARG A 16 -2.11 1.38 -15.64
CA ARG A 16 -2.67 1.28 -14.28
C ARG A 16 -2.59 2.63 -13.56
N ARG A 17 -1.42 3.30 -13.64
CA ARG A 17 -1.25 4.64 -13.06
C ARG A 17 -2.26 5.65 -13.61
N ASN A 18 -2.52 5.62 -14.91
CA ASN A 18 -3.53 6.50 -15.52
C ASN A 18 -4.93 6.20 -15.00
N LYS A 19 -5.33 4.92 -14.90
CA LYS A 19 -6.62 4.53 -14.33
C LYS A 19 -6.79 5.02 -12.88
N ILE A 20 -5.76 4.87 -12.07
CA ILE A 20 -5.74 5.36 -10.70
C ILE A 20 -5.88 6.89 -10.66
N ASN A 21 -5.09 7.61 -11.46
CA ASN A 21 -5.19 9.08 -11.55
C ASN A 21 -6.61 9.52 -11.88
N ASP A 22 -7.24 8.91 -12.88
CA ASP A 22 -8.60 9.26 -13.31
C ASP A 22 -9.63 9.04 -12.20
N VAL A 23 -9.54 7.93 -11.47
CA VAL A 23 -10.49 7.62 -10.40
C VAL A 23 -10.30 8.54 -9.20
N PHE A 24 -9.05 8.75 -8.76
CA PHE A 24 -8.75 9.59 -7.61
C PHE A 24 -9.05 11.07 -7.89
N HIS A 25 -8.77 11.53 -9.11
CA HIS A 25 -9.14 12.88 -9.53
C HIS A 25 -10.66 13.09 -9.51
N ARG A 26 -11.45 12.15 -10.06
CA ARG A 26 -12.93 12.22 -10.00
C ARG A 26 -13.48 12.25 -8.57
N LEU A 27 -12.83 11.52 -7.66
CA LEU A 27 -13.22 11.49 -6.26
C LEU A 27 -12.70 12.69 -5.46
N ASN A 28 -11.86 13.53 -6.07
CA ASN A 28 -11.16 14.63 -5.39
C ASN A 28 -10.40 14.13 -4.14
N ILE A 29 -9.60 13.07 -4.33
CA ILE A 29 -8.75 12.48 -3.31
C ILE A 29 -7.29 12.66 -3.73
N ASN A 30 -6.49 13.28 -2.85
CA ASN A 30 -5.05 13.41 -3.06
C ASN A 30 -4.32 12.13 -2.64
N PHE A 31 -3.31 11.75 -3.40
CA PHE A 31 -2.47 10.60 -3.14
C PHE A 31 -1.09 10.79 -3.76
N ASP A 32 -0.13 9.95 -3.37
CA ASP A 32 1.20 9.87 -3.95
C ASP A 32 1.45 8.45 -4.48
N PHE A 33 2.02 8.34 -5.68
CA PHE A 33 2.56 7.06 -6.13
C PHE A 33 3.86 6.75 -5.38
N PHE A 34 3.95 5.50 -4.93
CA PHE A 34 5.19 4.92 -4.45
C PHE A 34 5.71 3.95 -5.50
N ASP A 35 6.91 4.23 -6.04
CA ASP A 35 7.52 3.39 -7.07
C ASP A 35 7.90 2.03 -6.47
N ALA A 36 7.17 0.99 -6.86
CA ALA A 36 7.41 -0.37 -6.42
C ALA A 36 8.72 -0.92 -6.99
N ILE A 37 9.38 -1.79 -6.22
CA ILE A 37 10.52 -2.58 -6.71
C ILE A 37 10.03 -3.48 -7.83
N ASP A 38 10.66 -3.35 -9.01
CA ASP A 38 10.37 -4.20 -10.15
C ASP A 38 11.27 -5.44 -10.12
N ALA A 39 10.68 -6.61 -9.96
CA ALA A 39 11.40 -7.88 -9.97
C ALA A 39 12.06 -8.20 -11.33
N LYS A 40 11.62 -7.53 -12.40
CA LYS A 40 12.21 -7.71 -13.75
C LYS A 40 13.37 -6.75 -14.03
N ASP A 41 13.58 -5.76 -13.17
CA ASP A 41 14.72 -4.86 -13.30
C ASP A 41 15.98 -5.54 -12.76
N PRO A 42 17.01 -5.72 -13.61
CA PRO A 42 18.28 -6.35 -13.19
C PRO A 42 18.94 -5.63 -11.99
N GLN A 43 18.71 -4.34 -11.82
CA GLN A 43 19.26 -3.55 -10.71
C GLN A 43 18.73 -4.01 -9.34
N ASN A 44 17.54 -4.61 -9.33
CA ASN A 44 16.91 -5.09 -8.10
C ASN A 44 17.27 -6.54 -7.75
N LYS A 45 18.02 -7.25 -8.65
CA LYS A 45 18.32 -8.66 -8.45
C LYS A 45 19.08 -8.92 -7.15
N GLU A 46 20.06 -8.10 -6.83
CA GLU A 46 20.88 -8.30 -5.63
C GLU A 46 20.07 -8.23 -4.34
N ILE A 47 19.16 -7.25 -4.22
CA ILE A 47 18.33 -7.10 -3.01
C ILE A 47 17.31 -8.23 -2.90
N ILE A 48 16.77 -8.71 -4.02
CA ILE A 48 15.85 -9.85 -4.07
C ILE A 48 16.57 -11.13 -3.64
N ASP A 49 17.76 -11.38 -4.17
CA ASP A 49 18.56 -12.55 -3.82
C ASP A 49 18.97 -12.52 -2.33
N LYS A 50 19.37 -11.37 -1.80
CA LYS A 50 19.65 -11.20 -0.36
C LYS A 50 18.44 -11.54 0.52
N MET A 51 17.25 -11.06 0.15
CA MET A 51 16.02 -11.37 0.88
C MET A 51 15.71 -12.86 0.87
N ARG A 52 15.90 -13.52 -0.28
CA ARG A 52 15.74 -14.98 -0.42
C ARG A 52 16.70 -15.76 0.50
N LEU A 53 17.98 -15.37 0.52
CA LEU A 53 19.01 -16.02 1.33
C LEU A 53 18.83 -15.79 2.84
N SER A 54 18.12 -14.75 3.24
CA SER A 54 17.81 -14.50 4.66
C SER A 54 16.86 -15.52 5.29
N GLY A 55 16.30 -16.43 4.47
CA GLY A 55 15.33 -17.45 4.89
C GLY A 55 13.88 -16.95 4.90
N VAL A 56 13.64 -15.64 4.99
CA VAL A 56 12.29 -15.07 5.02
C VAL A 56 11.58 -15.23 3.67
N GLY A 57 12.35 -15.18 2.58
CA GLY A 57 11.84 -15.28 1.22
C GLY A 57 12.13 -16.61 0.52
N ALA A 58 12.56 -17.67 1.24
CA ALA A 58 13.09 -18.89 0.63
C ALA A 58 12.12 -19.56 -0.37
N GLU A 59 10.82 -19.54 -0.08
CA GLU A 59 9.78 -20.13 -0.92
C GLU A 59 8.98 -19.10 -1.74
N MET A 60 9.37 -17.82 -1.68
CA MET A 60 8.67 -16.74 -2.37
C MET A 60 9.21 -16.57 -3.80
N THR A 61 8.33 -16.20 -4.72
CA THR A 61 8.72 -15.74 -6.05
C THR A 61 9.42 -14.39 -6.00
N ASP A 62 10.18 -14.04 -7.03
CA ASP A 62 10.82 -12.71 -7.12
C ASP A 62 9.81 -11.57 -7.03
N GLY A 63 8.61 -11.77 -7.61
CA GLY A 63 7.52 -10.78 -7.53
C GLY A 63 6.99 -10.58 -6.11
N GLU A 64 6.82 -11.65 -5.34
CA GLU A 64 6.39 -11.58 -3.94
C GLU A 64 7.44 -10.92 -3.06
N ILE A 65 8.71 -11.24 -3.29
CA ILE A 65 9.83 -10.59 -2.59
C ILE A 65 9.84 -9.09 -2.92
N ALA A 66 9.74 -8.72 -4.19
CA ALA A 66 9.73 -7.32 -4.62
C ALA A 66 8.54 -6.55 -4.05
N CYS A 67 7.35 -7.16 -3.97
CA CYS A 67 6.19 -6.59 -3.31
C CYS A 67 6.46 -6.35 -1.83
N THR A 68 6.99 -7.34 -1.12
CA THR A 68 7.34 -7.24 0.31
C THR A 68 8.36 -6.12 0.56
N LEU A 69 9.42 -6.05 -0.25
CA LEU A 69 10.43 -5.00 -0.15
C LEU A 69 9.84 -3.61 -0.42
N SER A 70 8.91 -3.49 -1.38
CA SER A 70 8.23 -2.23 -1.68
C SER A 70 7.45 -1.71 -0.47
N HIS A 71 6.73 -2.59 0.22
CA HIS A 71 6.03 -2.23 1.46
C HIS A 71 6.99 -1.86 2.60
N GLN A 72 8.11 -2.57 2.75
CA GLN A 72 9.13 -2.22 3.74
C GLN A 72 9.71 -0.81 3.49
N LEU A 73 9.95 -0.45 2.22
CA LEU A 73 10.42 0.89 1.86
C LEU A 73 9.39 1.98 2.20
N ILE A 74 8.09 1.71 2.02
CA ILE A 74 7.04 2.64 2.45
C ILE A 74 7.06 2.82 3.97
N TYR A 75 7.20 1.74 4.74
CA TYR A 75 7.29 1.84 6.20
C TYR A 75 8.52 2.63 6.64
N GLN A 76 9.66 2.45 5.95
CA GLN A 76 10.85 3.25 6.21
C GLN A 76 10.62 4.73 5.88
N ASP A 77 10.01 5.03 4.73
CA ASP A 77 9.66 6.40 4.34
C ASP A 77 8.72 7.07 5.37
N MET A 78 7.74 6.32 5.89
CA MET A 78 6.87 6.82 6.96
C MET A 78 7.64 7.13 8.25
N ILE A 79 8.60 6.28 8.62
CA ILE A 79 9.46 6.50 9.80
C ILE A 79 10.33 7.75 9.58
N ASP A 80 11.00 7.84 8.44
CA ASP A 80 11.91 8.94 8.12
C ASP A 80 11.20 10.30 8.06
N LYS A 81 9.94 10.30 7.60
CA LYS A 81 9.08 11.49 7.53
C LYS A 81 8.25 11.75 8.79
N ASN A 82 8.41 10.90 9.81
CA ASN A 82 7.61 10.94 11.04
C ASN A 82 6.08 10.91 10.77
N ILE A 83 5.67 10.09 9.80
CA ILE A 83 4.26 9.86 9.46
C ILE A 83 3.71 8.77 10.37
N GLU A 84 2.76 9.13 11.23
CA GLU A 84 2.16 8.18 12.17
C GLU A 84 1.14 7.24 11.50
N TRP A 85 0.39 7.77 10.52
CA TRP A 85 -0.69 7.05 9.85
C TRP A 85 -0.62 7.24 8.35
N ALA A 86 -0.78 6.17 7.60
CA ALA A 86 -0.95 6.22 6.15
C ALA A 86 -1.93 5.15 5.66
N VAL A 87 -2.61 5.44 4.57
CA VAL A 87 -3.30 4.43 3.75
C VAL A 87 -2.34 3.97 2.67
N ILE A 88 -2.16 2.66 2.54
CA ILE A 88 -1.36 2.05 1.49
C ILE A 88 -2.29 1.24 0.60
N LEU A 89 -2.26 1.52 -0.69
CA LEU A 89 -3.08 0.87 -1.71
C LEU A 89 -2.18 0.26 -2.78
N GLU A 90 -2.61 -0.85 -3.36
CA GLU A 90 -2.01 -1.39 -4.58
C GLU A 90 -2.72 -0.80 -5.82
N ASP A 91 -2.08 -0.78 -6.98
CA ASP A 91 -2.58 -0.11 -8.19
C ASP A 91 -3.72 -0.85 -8.92
N ASP A 92 -4.17 -1.98 -8.37
CA ASP A 92 -5.35 -2.72 -8.79
C ASP A 92 -6.56 -2.49 -7.86
N VAL A 93 -6.45 -1.56 -6.91
CA VAL A 93 -7.53 -1.24 -5.98
C VAL A 93 -8.73 -0.61 -6.70
N ILE A 94 -9.92 -0.99 -6.25
CA ILE A 94 -11.18 -0.36 -6.68
C ILE A 94 -11.65 0.57 -5.57
N VAL A 95 -11.57 1.88 -5.80
CA VAL A 95 -12.05 2.91 -4.88
C VAL A 95 -13.33 3.58 -5.40
N ASN A 96 -14.17 4.04 -4.48
CA ASN A 96 -15.45 4.66 -4.77
C ASN A 96 -15.84 5.70 -3.70
N GLU A 97 -17.04 6.26 -3.79
CA GLU A 97 -17.55 7.25 -2.83
C GLU A 97 -17.58 6.73 -1.37
N LYS A 98 -17.71 5.43 -1.14
CA LYS A 98 -17.67 4.87 0.22
C LYS A 98 -16.26 4.97 0.80
N PHE A 99 -15.22 4.75 -0.02
CA PHE A 99 -13.84 4.95 0.39
C PHE A 99 -13.56 6.41 0.73
N LYS A 100 -14.06 7.35 -0.09
CA LYS A 100 -13.97 8.79 0.21
C LYS A 100 -14.63 9.14 1.55
N LYS A 101 -15.84 8.64 1.80
CA LYS A 101 -16.52 8.83 3.08
C LYS A 101 -15.74 8.24 4.26
N PHE A 102 -15.15 7.06 4.07
CA PHE A 102 -14.27 6.45 5.08
C PHE A 102 -13.10 7.37 5.43
N LEU A 103 -12.39 7.92 4.44
CA LEU A 103 -11.28 8.84 4.67
C LEU A 103 -11.71 10.09 5.44
N GLN A 104 -12.89 10.65 5.12
CA GLN A 104 -13.45 11.80 5.81
C GLN A 104 -13.79 11.46 7.27
N TYR A 105 -14.44 10.33 7.49
CA TYR A 105 -14.82 9.87 8.83
C TYR A 105 -13.59 9.57 9.69
N PHE A 106 -12.59 8.87 9.13
CA PHE A 106 -11.36 8.50 9.81
C PHE A 106 -10.58 9.73 10.31
N ASN A 107 -10.53 10.80 9.50
CA ASN A 107 -9.87 12.04 9.89
C ASN A 107 -10.52 12.75 11.09
N LEU A 108 -11.78 12.44 11.40
CA LEU A 108 -12.56 13.19 12.38
C LEU A 108 -12.70 12.51 13.76
N SER A 109 -12.64 11.19 13.85
CA SER A 109 -13.14 10.55 15.08
C SER A 109 -12.42 9.32 15.62
N GLU A 110 -11.56 8.64 14.87
CA GLU A 110 -11.16 7.26 15.24
C GLU A 110 -9.65 7.06 15.53
N LYS A 111 -8.81 8.10 15.33
CA LYS A 111 -7.35 7.94 15.50
C LYS A 111 -6.94 7.40 16.86
N ASP A 112 -7.62 7.85 17.91
CA ASP A 112 -7.25 7.53 19.30
C ASP A 112 -7.72 6.13 19.74
N LYS A 113 -8.65 5.52 18.99
CA LYS A 113 -9.21 4.20 19.32
C LYS A 113 -8.42 3.04 18.73
N LEU A 114 -7.58 3.32 17.73
CA LEU A 114 -6.79 2.29 17.09
C LEU A 114 -5.45 2.08 17.80
N LYS A 115 -5.07 0.83 17.99
CA LYS A 115 -3.82 0.47 18.68
C LYS A 115 -2.60 0.80 17.83
N HIS A 116 -1.51 1.19 18.48
CA HIS A 116 -0.21 1.39 17.83
C HIS A 116 0.35 0.07 17.24
N ASN A 117 1.20 0.19 16.24
CA ASN A 117 1.90 -0.92 15.57
C ASN A 117 0.96 -1.98 14.97
N ASN A 118 -0.18 -1.57 14.45
CA ASN A 118 -1.13 -2.44 13.80
C ASN A 118 -1.29 -2.11 12.32
N LEU A 119 -1.49 -3.16 11.54
CA LEU A 119 -1.92 -3.11 10.16
C LEU A 119 -3.43 -3.40 10.13
N TYR A 120 -4.21 -2.52 9.52
CA TYR A 120 -5.64 -2.68 9.35
C TYR A 120 -5.97 -2.92 7.88
N LEU A 121 -6.61 -4.03 7.57
CA LEU A 121 -7.08 -4.31 6.21
C LEU A 121 -8.39 -3.56 5.99
N LEU A 122 -8.42 -2.69 4.97
CA LEU A 122 -9.59 -1.88 4.63
C LEU A 122 -10.47 -2.53 3.55
N GLY A 123 -9.99 -3.57 2.89
CA GLY A 123 -10.70 -4.29 1.83
C GLY A 123 -11.17 -5.66 2.29
N GLY A 124 -12.41 -5.99 1.99
CA GLY A 124 -12.98 -7.32 2.23
C GLY A 124 -14.41 -7.38 1.74
N GLN A 125 -14.78 -8.47 1.05
CA GLN A 125 -16.19 -8.76 0.85
C GLN A 125 -16.84 -9.12 2.20
N LYS A 126 -18.11 -8.79 2.35
CA LYS A 126 -18.95 -9.30 3.44
C LYS A 126 -18.74 -10.82 3.50
N ASP A 127 -18.51 -11.29 4.71
CA ASP A 127 -18.35 -12.70 5.05
C ASP A 127 -16.95 -13.27 4.84
N TYR A 128 -16.23 -13.28 5.98
CA TYR A 128 -15.03 -14.06 6.27
C TYR A 128 -13.76 -13.77 5.47
N MET A 129 -12.74 -13.54 6.25
CA MET A 129 -11.34 -13.53 5.97
C MET A 129 -10.90 -14.62 4.96
N ILE A 130 -11.21 -14.41 3.70
CA ILE A 130 -10.52 -15.06 2.60
C ILE A 130 -9.79 -13.93 1.90
N ILE A 131 -8.49 -13.94 2.05
CA ILE A 131 -7.57 -13.15 1.24
C ILE A 131 -7.79 -13.58 -0.22
N ARG A 132 -8.75 -12.98 -0.89
CA ARG A 132 -8.86 -13.09 -2.33
C ARG A 132 -8.14 -11.90 -2.92
N TYR A 133 -7.10 -12.20 -3.64
CA TYR A 133 -6.22 -11.37 -4.45
C TYR A 133 -6.96 -10.47 -5.46
N TRP A 134 -7.61 -9.40 -5.02
CA TRP A 134 -8.12 -8.35 -5.90
C TRP A 134 -8.14 -7.04 -5.10
N GLY A 135 -7.06 -6.28 -5.25
CA GLY A 135 -6.94 -4.94 -4.66
C GLY A 135 -6.75 -4.93 -3.14
N LYS A 136 -5.52 -4.79 -2.68
CA LYS A 136 -5.21 -4.66 -1.26
C LYS A 136 -5.18 -3.19 -0.86
N ALA A 137 -5.94 -2.86 0.18
CA ALA A 137 -5.89 -1.57 0.85
C ALA A 137 -5.53 -1.80 2.32
N PHE A 138 -4.55 -1.06 2.79
CA PHE A 138 -4.07 -1.16 4.16
C PHE A 138 -4.11 0.21 4.83
N LEU A 139 -4.52 0.25 6.08
CA LEU A 139 -4.28 1.36 6.97
C LEU A 139 -3.15 0.96 7.91
N VAL A 140 -2.04 1.68 7.83
CA VAL A 140 -0.85 1.39 8.62
C VAL A 140 -0.68 2.48 9.67
N LYS A 141 -0.50 2.08 10.92
CA LYS A 141 -0.07 2.94 12.02
C LYS A 141 1.30 2.49 12.52
N LEU A 142 2.26 3.40 12.41
CA LEU A 142 3.61 3.24 12.99
C LEU A 142 3.72 4.19 14.19
N ARG A 143 3.84 3.64 15.40
CA ARG A 143 3.93 4.30 16.72
C ARG A 143 2.61 4.82 17.28
#